data_4ef69a661177cbde146de3bf281621aa
#
_entry.id   4ef69a661177cbde146de3bf281621aa
#
_cell.length_a   1.000
_cell.length_b   1.000
_cell.length_c   1.000
_cell.angle_alpha   90.00
_cell.angle_beta   90.00
_cell.angle_gamma   90.00
#
_symmetry.space_group_name_H-M   'P 1'
#
loop_
_entity.id
_entity.type
_entity.pdbx_description
1 polymer ?
#
loop_
_entity_poly.entity_id
_entity_poly.type
_entity_poly.pdbx_seq_one_letter_code
_entity_poly.pdbx_strand_id
1 'polypeptide(L)'
;MTSFVLTVDVEIDAGRKWKTADPATYRGVTEGIPRLQALCDDYGVKPVYLISPAVMVDPPSVDVLRGLDERRSELGAHLHGEYVPPLKRFAGEDFSGCDPGEMQCEYSESIEFAKLRNLTDAFKTLFGYPPRSFRAGRFAARGWTVACLEALGYTHDSSVTPFRNWYDRVDFSKPGSLSPYHPSKDDICQPGVSSVIEVPVSITPDVEWLRPTPRFADFERCKRVIDWYGANTDPTVLCCMFHNVELVPGMSPYCRTEQDCDGMFAVIEQVFAYLHDENVAFKTLSEVTLDG
;
A
#
# COMPACT_ATOMS: atom_id res chain seq x y z
N MET A 1 12.64 8.74 17.41
CA MET A 1 12.25 9.84 16.44
C MET A 1 11.02 9.37 15.71
N THR A 2 10.01 10.26 15.53
CA THR A 2 8.79 9.89 14.80
C THR A 2 9.01 10.10 13.30
N SER A 3 8.58 9.14 12.47
CA SER A 3 8.57 9.26 11.02
C SER A 3 7.20 8.89 10.45
N PHE A 4 6.92 9.41 9.25
CA PHE A 4 5.68 9.19 8.53
C PHE A 4 5.99 8.66 7.13
N VAL A 5 5.26 7.62 6.74
CA VAL A 5 5.30 6.99 5.42
C VAL A 5 3.91 7.05 4.82
N LEU A 6 3.79 7.66 3.64
CA LEU A 6 2.56 7.65 2.85
C LEU A 6 2.64 6.54 1.83
N THR A 7 1.75 5.55 1.92
CA THR A 7 1.66 4.47 0.94
C THR A 7 0.34 4.54 0.16
N VAL A 8 0.44 4.38 -1.14
CA VAL A 8 -0.71 4.39 -2.07
C VAL A 8 -0.70 3.09 -2.86
N ASP A 9 -1.72 2.26 -2.67
CA ASP A 9 -1.92 1.06 -3.48
C ASP A 9 -2.44 1.52 -4.84
N VAL A 10 -1.62 1.30 -5.89
CA VAL A 10 -1.90 1.80 -7.24
C VAL A 10 -2.55 0.69 -8.05
N GLU A 11 -3.85 0.83 -8.23
CA GLU A 11 -4.72 -0.17 -8.83
C GLU A 11 -5.51 0.40 -10.01
N ILE A 12 -6.13 -0.51 -10.75
CA ILE A 12 -7.11 -0.21 -11.79
C ILE A 12 -8.37 0.40 -11.16
N ASP A 13 -9.02 1.32 -11.86
CA ASP A 13 -10.25 1.94 -11.37
C ASP A 13 -11.32 0.87 -11.09
N ALA A 14 -11.84 0.89 -9.86
CA ALA A 14 -12.70 -0.19 -9.36
C ALA A 14 -14.17 0.23 -9.20
N GLY A 15 -14.51 1.48 -9.41
CA GLY A 15 -15.86 2.00 -9.35
C GLY A 15 -16.65 1.59 -8.11
N ARG A 16 -17.98 1.56 -8.23
CA ARG A 16 -18.86 1.09 -7.14
C ARG A 16 -18.67 -0.41 -6.91
N LYS A 17 -18.58 -0.83 -5.66
CA LYS A 17 -18.44 -2.24 -5.23
C LYS A 17 -17.11 -2.90 -5.59
N TRP A 18 -16.04 -2.15 -5.81
CA TRP A 18 -14.75 -2.70 -6.21
C TRP A 18 -14.83 -3.55 -7.48
N LYS A 19 -15.70 -3.18 -8.42
CA LYS A 19 -15.79 -3.81 -9.73
C LYS A 19 -15.02 -3.01 -10.75
N THR A 20 -14.09 -3.66 -11.42
CA THR A 20 -13.38 -3.10 -12.56
C THR A 20 -14.36 -2.77 -13.69
N ALA A 21 -14.23 -1.60 -14.29
CA ALA A 21 -15.01 -1.23 -15.47
C ALA A 21 -14.57 -2.06 -16.69
N ASP A 22 -15.51 -2.31 -17.60
CA ASP A 22 -15.22 -2.87 -18.93
C ASP A 22 -15.73 -1.88 -19.99
N PRO A 23 -14.85 -1.24 -20.78
CA PRO A 23 -13.37 -1.35 -20.71
C PRO A 23 -12.77 -0.78 -19.42
N ALA A 24 -11.61 -1.32 -19.06
CA ALA A 24 -10.84 -0.86 -17.90
C ALA A 24 -10.45 0.62 -18.02
N THR A 25 -10.44 1.35 -16.92
CA THR A 25 -9.99 2.73 -16.84
C THR A 25 -8.91 2.90 -15.76
N TYR A 26 -8.11 3.95 -15.87
CA TYR A 26 -6.94 4.21 -15.01
C TYR A 26 -6.87 5.68 -14.60
N ARG A 27 -8.01 6.34 -14.45
CA ARG A 27 -8.09 7.76 -14.08
C ARG A 27 -7.46 8.03 -12.70
N GLY A 28 -7.58 7.06 -11.78
CA GLY A 28 -6.89 7.14 -10.48
C GLY A 28 -5.38 7.30 -10.64
N VAL A 29 -4.77 6.72 -11.68
CA VAL A 29 -3.35 6.90 -11.99
C VAL A 29 -3.12 8.19 -12.78
N THR A 30 -3.80 8.36 -13.90
CA THR A 30 -3.48 9.43 -14.86
C THR A 30 -3.93 10.83 -14.41
N GLU A 31 -4.92 10.93 -13.54
CA GLU A 31 -5.44 12.19 -13.00
C GLU A 31 -5.14 12.32 -11.49
N GLY A 32 -5.35 11.23 -10.71
CA GLY A 32 -5.24 11.25 -9.25
C GLY A 32 -3.81 11.37 -8.74
N ILE A 33 -2.89 10.55 -9.25
CA ILE A 33 -1.48 10.56 -8.80
C ILE A 33 -0.80 11.92 -9.06
N PRO A 34 -0.90 12.57 -10.24
CA PRO A 34 -0.30 13.88 -10.43
C PRO A 34 -0.80 14.95 -9.44
N ARG A 35 -2.10 14.95 -9.14
CA ARG A 35 -2.68 15.87 -8.15
C ARG A 35 -2.15 15.59 -6.74
N LEU A 36 -2.06 14.31 -6.35
CA LEU A 36 -1.51 13.92 -5.06
C LEU A 36 -0.03 14.27 -4.95
N GLN A 37 0.77 13.99 -5.99
CA GLN A 37 2.20 14.29 -5.99
C GLN A 37 2.45 15.78 -5.82
N ALA A 38 1.67 16.64 -6.49
CA ALA A 38 1.78 18.08 -6.33
C ALA A 38 1.56 18.51 -4.87
N LEU A 39 0.52 17.97 -4.20
CA LEU A 39 0.29 18.25 -2.78
C LEU A 39 1.43 17.71 -1.90
N CYS A 40 1.93 16.49 -2.18
CA CYS A 40 3.08 15.94 -1.46
C CYS A 40 4.33 16.80 -1.61
N ASP A 41 4.55 17.33 -2.81
CA ASP A 41 5.68 18.21 -3.12
C ASP A 41 5.65 19.51 -2.32
N ASP A 42 4.47 20.09 -2.11
CA ASP A 42 4.29 21.32 -1.34
C ASP A 42 4.68 21.15 0.15
N TYR A 43 4.52 19.94 0.69
CA TYR A 43 4.86 19.62 2.08
C TYR A 43 6.18 18.82 2.24
N GLY A 44 6.86 18.47 1.16
CA GLY A 44 8.06 17.64 1.20
C GLY A 44 7.80 16.18 1.59
N VAL A 45 6.56 15.71 1.46
CA VAL A 45 6.18 14.31 1.66
C VAL A 45 6.64 13.48 0.48
N LYS A 46 7.16 12.28 0.75
CA LYS A 46 7.62 11.34 -0.27
C LYS A 46 6.69 10.11 -0.34
N PRO A 47 5.66 10.12 -1.21
CA PRO A 47 4.74 8.99 -1.30
C PRO A 47 5.42 7.75 -1.88
N VAL A 48 4.95 6.58 -1.43
CA VAL A 48 5.32 5.28 -1.98
C VAL A 48 4.13 4.75 -2.80
N TYR A 49 4.32 4.64 -4.10
CA TYR A 49 3.33 4.11 -5.02
C TYR A 49 3.55 2.61 -5.24
N LEU A 50 2.70 1.78 -4.64
CA LEU A 50 2.76 0.33 -4.69
C LEU A 50 1.93 -0.15 -5.89
N ILE A 51 2.59 -0.52 -6.98
CA ILE A 51 1.99 -0.65 -8.33
C ILE A 51 1.50 -2.07 -8.57
N SER A 52 0.20 -2.21 -8.86
CA SER A 52 -0.39 -3.49 -9.22
C SER A 52 -0.10 -3.88 -10.69
N PRO A 53 -0.07 -5.19 -11.00
CA PRO A 53 0.20 -5.67 -12.35
C PRO A 53 -0.82 -5.18 -13.39
N ALA A 54 -2.07 -4.92 -12.96
CA ALA A 54 -3.12 -4.41 -13.85
C ALA A 54 -2.81 -3.01 -14.38
N VAL A 55 -2.09 -2.19 -13.61
CA VAL A 55 -1.64 -0.86 -14.03
C VAL A 55 -0.45 -0.93 -14.98
N MET A 56 0.42 -1.92 -14.81
CA MET A 56 1.63 -2.08 -15.62
C MET A 56 1.37 -2.39 -17.10
N VAL A 57 0.14 -2.74 -17.47
CA VAL A 57 -0.24 -3.01 -18.87
C VAL A 57 -0.86 -1.81 -19.59
N ASP A 58 -1.04 -0.69 -18.90
CA ASP A 58 -1.57 0.57 -19.45
C ASP A 58 -0.44 1.57 -19.71
N PRO A 59 -0.06 1.83 -20.99
CA PRO A 59 1.06 2.70 -21.29
C PRO A 59 0.93 4.13 -20.73
N PRO A 60 -0.24 4.81 -20.78
CA PRO A 60 -0.39 6.13 -20.17
C PRO A 60 -0.11 6.14 -18.67
N SER A 61 -0.55 5.12 -17.93
CA SER A 61 -0.28 4.98 -16.49
C SER A 61 1.22 4.76 -16.22
N VAL A 62 1.87 3.92 -17.02
CA VAL A 62 3.33 3.69 -16.91
C VAL A 62 4.10 4.97 -17.19
N ASP A 63 3.68 5.79 -18.17
CA ASP A 63 4.34 7.06 -18.48
C ASP A 63 4.20 8.08 -17.33
N VAL A 64 3.03 8.17 -16.69
CA VAL A 64 2.85 9.01 -15.48
C VAL A 64 3.79 8.56 -14.36
N LEU A 65 3.84 7.27 -14.07
CA LEU A 65 4.68 6.72 -12.98
C LEU A 65 6.18 6.90 -13.25
N ARG A 66 6.63 6.72 -14.50
CA ARG A 66 8.02 6.98 -14.93
C ARG A 66 8.40 8.45 -14.85
N GLY A 67 7.44 9.35 -14.98
CA GLY A 67 7.65 10.80 -14.90
C GLY A 67 7.87 11.32 -13.47
N LEU A 68 7.65 10.49 -12.45
CA LEU A 68 7.84 10.88 -11.04
C LEU A 68 9.34 10.97 -10.70
N ASP A 69 9.70 11.95 -9.87
CA ASP A 69 11.09 12.12 -9.40
C ASP A 69 11.38 11.12 -8.27
N GLU A 70 12.34 10.21 -8.50
CA GLU A 70 12.78 9.21 -7.52
C GLU A 70 13.31 9.80 -6.20
N ARG A 71 13.69 11.07 -6.18
CA ARG A 71 14.09 11.77 -4.95
C ARG A 71 12.90 12.23 -4.11
N ARG A 72 11.71 12.28 -4.71
CA ARG A 72 10.47 12.82 -4.15
C ARG A 72 9.37 11.77 -3.99
N SER A 73 9.58 10.57 -4.51
CA SER A 73 8.65 9.45 -4.43
C SER A 73 9.39 8.11 -4.54
N GLU A 74 8.74 7.03 -4.16
CA GLU A 74 9.22 5.67 -4.36
C GLU A 74 8.19 4.87 -5.15
N LEU A 75 8.65 4.06 -6.12
CA LEU A 75 7.81 3.06 -6.78
C LEU A 75 8.11 1.69 -6.16
N GLY A 76 7.08 1.02 -5.69
CA GLY A 76 7.12 -0.34 -5.14
C GLY A 76 6.16 -1.27 -5.86
N ALA A 77 6.12 -2.53 -5.46
CA ALA A 77 5.29 -3.56 -6.07
C ALA A 77 4.08 -3.92 -5.20
N HIS A 78 2.93 -4.19 -5.85
CA HIS A 78 1.68 -4.59 -5.22
C HIS A 78 1.10 -5.81 -5.93
N LEU A 79 1.13 -7.00 -5.30
CA LEU A 79 0.71 -8.21 -5.96
C LEU A 79 -0.81 -8.42 -5.90
N HIS A 80 -1.48 -8.20 -7.02
CA HIS A 80 -2.77 -8.79 -7.32
C HIS A 80 -2.56 -10.01 -8.21
N GLY A 81 -2.54 -11.19 -7.61
CA GLY A 81 -2.10 -12.43 -8.26
C GLY A 81 -2.95 -12.85 -9.45
N GLU A 82 -4.21 -12.40 -9.52
CA GLU A 82 -5.11 -12.62 -10.66
C GLU A 82 -4.62 -12.00 -11.96
N TYR A 83 -3.76 -10.97 -11.91
CA TYR A 83 -3.23 -10.29 -13.10
C TYR A 83 -1.84 -10.77 -13.53
N VAL A 84 -1.23 -11.73 -12.80
CA VAL A 84 0.14 -12.20 -13.06
C VAL A 84 0.16 -13.70 -13.36
N PRO A 85 0.89 -14.16 -14.42
CA PRO A 85 1.13 -15.59 -14.59
C PRO A 85 1.92 -16.21 -13.42
N PRO A 86 1.78 -17.49 -13.16
CA PRO A 86 0.82 -18.44 -13.76
C PRO A 86 -0.60 -18.23 -13.23
N LEU A 87 -1.59 -18.85 -13.86
CA LEU A 87 -3.00 -18.78 -13.46
C LEU A 87 -3.59 -17.35 -13.53
N LYS A 88 -3.25 -16.62 -14.57
CA LYS A 88 -3.75 -15.27 -14.82
C LYS A 88 -5.24 -15.33 -15.23
N ARG A 89 -6.07 -14.45 -14.65
CA ARG A 89 -7.41 -14.13 -15.18
C ARG A 89 -7.32 -13.01 -16.21
N PHE A 90 -8.31 -12.97 -17.11
CA PHE A 90 -8.39 -11.90 -18.10
C PHE A 90 -9.08 -10.67 -17.53
N ALA A 91 -8.69 -9.47 -18.01
CA ALA A 91 -9.39 -8.24 -17.70
C ALA A 91 -10.87 -8.33 -18.13
N GLY A 92 -11.79 -7.83 -17.31
CA GLY A 92 -13.24 -7.89 -17.58
C GLY A 92 -13.99 -9.04 -16.88
N GLU A 93 -13.30 -10.00 -16.26
CA GLU A 93 -13.94 -10.96 -15.37
C GLU A 93 -14.43 -10.29 -14.08
N ASP A 94 -15.59 -10.71 -13.58
CA ASP A 94 -16.19 -10.11 -12.39
C ASP A 94 -15.40 -10.45 -11.11
N PHE A 95 -14.70 -9.48 -10.55
CA PHE A 95 -14.00 -9.56 -9.26
C PHE A 95 -14.89 -9.08 -8.10
N SER A 96 -16.19 -9.05 -8.27
CA SER A 96 -17.13 -8.60 -7.25
C SER A 96 -17.21 -9.54 -6.07
N GLY A 97 -16.51 -9.18 -5.07
CA GLY A 97 -16.38 -9.94 -3.84
C GLY A 97 -15.00 -10.61 -3.79
N CYS A 98 -14.42 -10.68 -2.61
CA CYS A 98 -13.21 -11.45 -2.40
C CYS A 98 -13.52 -12.91 -2.70
N ASP A 99 -13.29 -13.33 -3.95
CA ASP A 99 -13.18 -14.75 -4.22
C ASP A 99 -11.96 -15.24 -3.42
N PRO A 100 -12.16 -16.12 -2.43
CA PRO A 100 -11.07 -16.59 -1.60
C PRO A 100 -9.91 -17.18 -2.41
N GLY A 101 -10.17 -17.78 -3.56
CA GLY A 101 -9.15 -18.33 -4.46
C GLY A 101 -8.21 -17.32 -5.09
N GLU A 102 -8.32 -16.02 -4.78
CA GLU A 102 -7.48 -14.95 -5.32
C GLU A 102 -6.58 -14.29 -4.28
N MET A 103 -6.68 -14.70 -3.05
CA MET A 103 -5.76 -14.22 -2.01
C MET A 103 -4.40 -14.88 -2.18
N GLN A 104 -3.35 -14.09 -2.11
CA GLN A 104 -1.96 -14.55 -2.29
C GLN A 104 -1.61 -15.73 -1.36
N CYS A 105 -2.07 -15.70 -0.13
CA CYS A 105 -1.85 -16.75 0.88
C CYS A 105 -2.45 -18.12 0.52
N GLU A 106 -3.35 -18.20 -0.46
CA GLU A 106 -4.00 -19.44 -0.88
C GLU A 106 -3.27 -20.15 -2.03
N TYR A 107 -2.32 -19.47 -2.67
CA TYR A 107 -1.48 -20.12 -3.68
C TYR A 107 -0.53 -21.13 -3.04
N SER A 108 -0.19 -22.20 -3.79
CA SER A 108 0.96 -23.03 -3.41
C SER A 108 2.23 -22.17 -3.42
N GLU A 109 3.22 -22.56 -2.63
CA GLU A 109 4.50 -21.83 -2.51
C GLU A 109 5.16 -21.58 -3.86
N SER A 110 5.14 -22.60 -4.75
CA SER A 110 5.71 -22.48 -6.09
C SER A 110 4.95 -21.48 -6.98
N ILE A 111 3.64 -21.42 -6.88
CA ILE A 111 2.79 -20.47 -7.62
C ILE A 111 3.00 -19.05 -7.10
N GLU A 112 2.98 -18.86 -5.78
CA GLU A 112 3.22 -17.55 -5.15
C GLU A 112 4.59 -16.99 -5.55
N PHE A 113 5.65 -17.79 -5.43
CA PHE A 113 7.00 -17.39 -5.84
C PHE A 113 7.07 -17.03 -7.33
N ALA A 114 6.45 -17.85 -8.20
CA ALA A 114 6.45 -17.58 -9.65
C ALA A 114 5.72 -16.27 -9.97
N LYS A 115 4.60 -15.97 -9.29
CA LYS A 115 3.87 -14.70 -9.46
C LYS A 115 4.69 -13.50 -8.98
N LEU A 116 5.29 -13.58 -7.80
CA LEU A 116 6.16 -12.52 -7.26
C LEU A 116 7.36 -12.26 -8.17
N ARG A 117 8.01 -13.31 -8.66
CA ARG A 117 9.12 -13.18 -9.62
C ARG A 117 8.66 -12.51 -10.92
N ASN A 118 7.54 -12.94 -11.50
CA ASN A 118 7.03 -12.37 -12.75
C ASN A 118 6.64 -10.90 -12.56
N LEU A 119 6.07 -10.53 -11.41
CA LEU A 119 5.79 -9.14 -11.05
C LEU A 119 7.08 -8.32 -10.97
N THR A 120 8.10 -8.84 -10.28
CA THR A 120 9.41 -8.19 -10.11
C THR A 120 10.10 -7.98 -11.47
N ASP A 121 10.09 -8.99 -12.33
CA ASP A 121 10.67 -8.94 -13.67
C ASP A 121 9.93 -7.93 -14.59
N ALA A 122 8.60 -7.89 -14.51
CA ALA A 122 7.78 -6.91 -15.22
C ALA A 122 8.08 -5.49 -14.75
N PHE A 123 8.13 -5.28 -13.43
CA PHE A 123 8.49 -3.99 -12.82
C PHE A 123 9.86 -3.52 -13.29
N LYS A 124 10.89 -4.38 -13.18
CA LYS A 124 12.25 -4.08 -13.62
C LYS A 124 12.31 -3.74 -15.11
N THR A 125 11.56 -4.44 -15.93
CA THR A 125 11.49 -4.17 -17.39
C THR A 125 10.90 -2.80 -17.68
N LEU A 126 9.85 -2.41 -16.95
CA LEU A 126 9.15 -1.15 -17.16
C LEU A 126 9.89 0.04 -16.56
N PHE A 127 10.42 -0.07 -15.36
CA PHE A 127 10.99 1.07 -14.62
C PHE A 127 12.52 1.11 -14.61
N GLY A 128 13.20 0.04 -15.09
CA GLY A 128 14.66 0.01 -15.25
C GLY A 128 15.43 -0.42 -14.00
N TYR A 129 14.76 -0.63 -12.87
CA TYR A 129 15.34 -1.08 -11.59
C TYR A 129 14.38 -2.04 -10.88
N PRO A 130 14.87 -2.92 -9.97
CA PRO A 130 13.99 -3.79 -9.19
C PRO A 130 13.28 -3.00 -8.09
N PRO A 131 12.01 -3.36 -7.75
CA PRO A 131 11.32 -2.74 -6.63
C PRO A 131 12.00 -3.12 -5.30
N ARG A 132 12.01 -2.21 -4.34
CA ARG A 132 12.53 -2.45 -2.98
C ARG A 132 11.42 -2.71 -1.98
N SER A 133 10.26 -2.08 -2.20
CA SER A 133 9.11 -2.15 -1.31
C SER A 133 7.97 -2.94 -1.91
N PHE A 134 7.23 -3.62 -1.05
CA PHE A 134 6.15 -4.51 -1.43
C PHE A 134 4.92 -4.31 -0.53
N ARG A 135 3.75 -4.63 -1.06
CA ARG A 135 2.53 -4.92 -0.32
C ARG A 135 1.73 -6.00 -1.02
N ALA A 136 1.26 -7.00 -0.28
CA ALA A 136 0.36 -8.00 -0.81
C ALA A 136 -1.04 -7.43 -1.06
N GLY A 137 -1.62 -7.74 -2.21
CA GLY A 137 -3.02 -7.45 -2.49
C GLY A 137 -3.93 -8.05 -1.43
N ARG A 138 -4.97 -7.32 -1.03
CA ARG A 138 -5.88 -7.72 0.06
C ARG A 138 -5.16 -8.01 1.39
N PHE A 139 -3.95 -7.51 1.55
CA PHE A 139 -3.06 -7.76 2.71
C PHE A 139 -2.81 -9.27 2.94
N ALA A 140 -2.86 -10.08 1.89
CA ALA A 140 -2.85 -11.54 1.98
C ALA A 140 -1.44 -12.14 2.01
N ALA A 141 -0.50 -11.51 2.73
CA ALA A 141 0.85 -12.03 2.96
C ALA A 141 0.89 -13.06 4.09
N ARG A 142 1.88 -13.94 4.03
CA ARG A 142 2.17 -14.96 5.06
C ARG A 142 3.68 -15.12 5.23
N GLY A 143 4.14 -15.94 6.19
CA GLY A 143 5.56 -16.15 6.42
C GLY A 143 6.32 -16.59 5.16
N TRP A 144 5.75 -17.46 4.33
CA TRP A 144 6.33 -17.84 3.04
C TRP A 144 6.50 -16.64 2.08
N THR A 145 5.59 -15.67 2.10
CA THR A 145 5.74 -14.43 1.32
C THR A 145 7.03 -13.71 1.67
N VAL A 146 7.37 -13.63 2.97
CA VAL A 146 8.63 -13.03 3.45
C VAL A 146 9.84 -13.73 2.84
N ALA A 147 9.85 -15.07 2.81
CA ALA A 147 10.92 -15.85 2.20
C ALA A 147 11.06 -15.57 0.69
N CYS A 148 9.94 -15.41 -0.01
CA CYS A 148 9.93 -15.05 -1.43
C CYS A 148 10.49 -13.64 -1.66
N LEU A 149 10.06 -12.66 -0.87
CA LEU A 149 10.51 -11.27 -0.96
C LEU A 149 12.02 -11.17 -0.74
N GLU A 150 12.54 -11.83 0.29
CA GLU A 150 13.97 -11.88 0.57
C GLU A 150 14.76 -12.50 -0.61
N ALA A 151 14.28 -13.63 -1.16
CA ALA A 151 14.90 -14.29 -2.29
C ALA A 151 14.90 -13.46 -3.59
N LEU A 152 13.92 -12.54 -3.74
CA LEU A 152 13.78 -11.64 -4.89
C LEU A 152 14.46 -10.27 -4.67
N GLY A 153 15.08 -10.04 -3.49
CA GLY A 153 15.83 -8.82 -3.20
C GLY A 153 15.00 -7.63 -2.73
N TYR A 154 13.75 -7.84 -2.30
CA TYR A 154 13.00 -6.81 -1.60
C TYR A 154 13.60 -6.53 -0.22
N THR A 155 13.52 -5.29 0.20
CA THR A 155 14.04 -4.85 1.50
C THR A 155 12.94 -4.48 2.49
N HIS A 156 11.75 -4.11 1.99
CA HIS A 156 10.63 -3.67 2.83
C HIS A 156 9.33 -4.31 2.37
N ASP A 157 8.49 -4.63 3.35
CA ASP A 157 7.10 -5.04 3.18
C ASP A 157 6.19 -4.17 4.06
N SER A 158 4.97 -3.94 3.63
CA SER A 158 3.94 -3.25 4.41
C SER A 158 2.60 -3.95 4.25
N SER A 159 2.60 -5.26 4.48
CA SER A 159 1.41 -6.10 4.31
C SER A 159 0.67 -6.33 5.62
N VAL A 160 1.32 -6.18 6.79
CA VAL A 160 0.68 -6.41 8.08
C VAL A 160 -0.26 -5.26 8.43
N THR A 161 -1.51 -5.60 8.68
CA THR A 161 -2.56 -4.71 9.18
C THR A 161 -2.93 -5.12 10.60
N PRO A 162 -2.31 -4.52 11.63
CA PRO A 162 -2.50 -4.89 13.02
C PRO A 162 -3.97 -4.94 13.42
N PHE A 163 -4.33 -5.87 14.31
CA PHE A 163 -5.68 -6.06 14.85
C PHE A 163 -6.75 -6.47 13.82
N ARG A 164 -6.33 -6.93 12.61
CA ARG A 164 -7.25 -7.37 11.56
C ARG A 164 -7.17 -8.87 11.34
N ASN A 165 -8.33 -9.47 11.07
CA ASN A 165 -8.44 -10.80 10.50
C ASN A 165 -9.14 -10.67 9.13
N TRP A 166 -8.47 -11.12 8.07
CA TRP A 166 -8.99 -11.03 6.72
C TRP A 166 -9.63 -12.35 6.30
N TYR A 167 -10.96 -12.40 6.43
CA TYR A 167 -11.80 -13.50 5.95
C TYR A 167 -11.39 -14.88 6.49
N ASP A 168 -10.84 -14.94 7.72
CA ASP A 168 -10.25 -16.14 8.32
C ASP A 168 -9.16 -16.83 7.46
N ARG A 169 -8.51 -16.05 6.57
CA ARG A 169 -7.42 -16.51 5.70
C ARG A 169 -6.06 -15.98 6.13
N VAL A 170 -6.04 -14.76 6.63
CA VAL A 170 -4.85 -14.12 7.18
C VAL A 170 -5.24 -13.44 8.48
N ASP A 171 -4.60 -13.82 9.57
CA ASP A 171 -4.91 -13.31 10.90
C ASP A 171 -3.76 -12.45 11.47
N PHE A 172 -3.96 -11.15 11.48
CA PHE A 172 -3.09 -10.16 12.11
C PHE A 172 -3.68 -9.59 13.41
N SER A 173 -4.67 -10.28 14.00
CA SER A 173 -5.38 -9.81 15.21
C SER A 173 -4.47 -9.70 16.43
N LYS A 174 -3.34 -10.41 16.42
CA LYS A 174 -2.34 -10.41 17.51
C LYS A 174 -0.96 -10.01 16.97
N PRO A 175 -0.75 -8.72 16.64
CA PRO A 175 0.52 -8.28 16.11
C PRO A 175 1.65 -8.45 17.13
N GLY A 176 2.80 -8.95 16.70
CA GLY A 176 4.00 -9.07 17.53
C GLY A 176 4.74 -7.75 17.69
N SER A 177 4.53 -6.80 16.76
CA SER A 177 5.05 -5.43 16.83
C SER A 177 4.13 -4.47 16.09
N LEU A 178 4.11 -3.22 16.55
CA LEU A 178 3.50 -2.07 15.85
C LEU A 178 4.55 -1.13 15.28
N SER A 179 5.79 -1.21 15.78
CA SER A 179 6.97 -0.58 15.17
C SER A 179 7.54 -1.49 14.08
N PRO A 180 8.35 -0.96 13.15
CA PRO A 180 9.02 -1.78 12.14
C PRO A 180 9.84 -2.92 12.76
N TYR A 181 9.89 -4.06 12.09
CA TYR A 181 10.61 -5.24 12.56
C TYR A 181 11.04 -6.15 11.40
N HIS A 182 12.00 -7.04 11.67
CA HIS A 182 12.29 -8.16 10.77
C HIS A 182 11.27 -9.27 11.00
N PRO A 183 10.41 -9.61 10.01
CA PRO A 183 9.38 -10.62 10.22
C PRO A 183 9.93 -12.06 10.22
N SER A 184 9.19 -12.94 10.89
CA SER A 184 9.44 -14.38 10.82
C SER A 184 8.93 -14.97 9.50
N LYS A 185 9.68 -15.93 8.96
CA LYS A 185 9.26 -16.71 7.78
C LYS A 185 8.21 -17.80 8.10
N ASP A 186 7.94 -18.03 9.36
CA ASP A 186 6.88 -18.93 9.81
C ASP A 186 5.56 -18.16 10.03
N ASP A 187 5.67 -16.94 10.56
CA ASP A 187 4.53 -16.05 10.83
C ASP A 187 4.97 -14.58 10.62
N ILE A 188 4.52 -13.99 9.52
CA ILE A 188 4.84 -12.59 9.16
C ILE A 188 4.46 -11.59 10.26
N CYS A 189 3.44 -11.92 11.07
CA CYS A 189 2.95 -11.05 12.16
C CYS A 189 3.89 -11.02 13.37
N GLN A 190 4.91 -11.89 13.40
CA GLN A 190 5.85 -12.01 14.51
C GLN A 190 7.26 -11.60 14.12
N PRO A 191 8.02 -10.97 15.02
CA PRO A 191 9.44 -10.71 14.81
C PRO A 191 10.23 -12.01 14.56
N GLY A 192 11.24 -11.91 13.68
CA GLY A 192 12.10 -13.02 13.26
C GLY A 192 13.47 -12.53 12.78
N VAL A 193 14.03 -13.25 11.79
CA VAL A 193 15.42 -13.05 11.32
C VAL A 193 15.52 -12.82 9.81
N SER A 194 14.44 -12.45 9.13
CA SER A 194 14.51 -12.12 7.71
C SER A 194 15.33 -10.85 7.48
N SER A 195 15.84 -10.67 6.26
CA SER A 195 16.48 -9.40 5.87
C SER A 195 15.46 -8.32 5.43
N VAL A 196 14.20 -8.69 5.27
CA VAL A 196 13.10 -7.77 4.97
C VAL A 196 12.70 -7.04 6.24
N ILE A 197 12.30 -5.78 6.14
CA ILE A 197 11.69 -4.99 7.20
C ILE A 197 10.19 -4.91 6.92
N GLU A 198 9.38 -5.42 7.84
CA GLU A 198 7.95 -5.16 7.84
C GLU A 198 7.68 -3.80 8.48
N VAL A 199 6.92 -2.96 7.78
CA VAL A 199 6.42 -1.67 8.27
C VAL A 199 4.90 -1.77 8.37
N PRO A 200 4.35 -2.11 9.55
CA PRO A 200 2.92 -2.32 9.71
C PRO A 200 2.11 -1.07 9.38
N VAL A 201 0.96 -1.25 8.76
CA VAL A 201 -0.01 -0.15 8.56
C VAL A 201 -0.47 0.36 9.92
N SER A 202 -0.53 1.68 10.12
CA SER A 202 -0.91 2.26 11.41
C SER A 202 -2.41 2.10 11.67
N ILE A 203 -2.72 1.15 12.53
CA ILE A 203 -4.08 0.82 12.99
C ILE A 203 -4.05 0.68 14.51
N THR A 204 -4.98 1.33 15.21
CA THR A 204 -5.10 1.23 16.68
C THR A 204 -5.83 -0.05 17.09
N PRO A 205 -5.76 -0.46 18.38
CA PRO A 205 -6.52 -1.61 18.89
C PRO A 205 -8.05 -1.51 18.67
N ASP A 206 -8.61 -0.28 18.67
CA ASP A 206 -10.04 -0.05 18.35
C ASP A 206 -10.30 -0.10 16.84
N VAL A 207 -9.28 -0.45 16.04
CA VAL A 207 -9.36 -0.60 14.58
C VAL A 207 -9.62 0.74 13.86
N GLU A 208 -9.15 1.86 14.41
CA GLU A 208 -9.04 3.12 13.68
C GLU A 208 -7.76 3.11 12.81
N TRP A 209 -7.92 3.45 11.54
CA TRP A 209 -6.83 3.45 10.55
C TRP A 209 -6.28 4.85 10.34
N LEU A 210 -4.97 4.96 10.20
CA LEU A 210 -4.37 6.16 9.62
C LEU A 210 -4.63 6.15 8.10
N ARG A 211 -5.83 6.65 7.75
CA ARG A 211 -6.33 6.62 6.37
C ARG A 211 -7.24 7.84 6.14
N PRO A 212 -6.91 8.73 5.20
CA PRO A 212 -7.63 10.00 5.00
C PRO A 212 -8.95 9.85 4.21
N THR A 213 -9.40 8.64 3.92
CA THR A 213 -10.60 8.37 3.15
C THR A 213 -11.85 8.84 3.90
N PRO A 214 -12.71 9.72 3.34
CA PRO A 214 -13.83 10.36 4.05
C PRO A 214 -14.80 9.41 4.76
N ARG A 215 -14.95 8.20 4.22
CA ARG A 215 -15.80 7.18 4.85
C ARG A 215 -15.20 6.63 6.16
N PHE A 216 -13.88 6.66 6.32
CA PHE A 216 -13.17 6.01 7.41
C PHE A 216 -12.63 7.03 8.41
N ALA A 217 -12.30 8.23 7.93
CA ALA A 217 -11.67 9.23 8.77
C ALA A 217 -12.01 10.66 8.33
N ASP A 218 -12.00 11.54 9.30
CA ASP A 218 -11.75 12.96 9.20
C ASP A 218 -10.36 13.25 9.80
N PHE A 219 -9.94 14.50 9.81
CA PHE A 219 -8.65 14.89 10.38
C PHE A 219 -8.52 14.47 11.85
N GLU A 220 -9.58 14.65 12.65
CA GLU A 220 -9.55 14.32 14.10
C GLU A 220 -9.32 12.82 14.34
N ARG A 221 -9.85 11.96 13.48
CA ARG A 221 -9.57 10.52 13.56
C ARG A 221 -8.13 10.21 13.18
N CYS A 222 -7.62 10.77 12.08
CA CYS A 222 -6.21 10.62 11.73
C CYS A 222 -5.30 11.10 12.86
N LYS A 223 -5.61 12.26 13.46
CA LYS A 223 -4.87 12.81 14.58
C LYS A 223 -4.87 11.87 15.79
N ARG A 224 -6.03 11.29 16.16
CA ARG A 224 -6.07 10.32 17.27
C ARG A 224 -5.16 9.12 17.04
N VAL A 225 -5.11 8.60 15.80
CA VAL A 225 -4.20 7.49 15.47
C VAL A 225 -2.74 7.93 15.59
N ILE A 226 -2.40 9.12 15.07
CA ILE A 226 -1.04 9.69 15.17
C ILE A 226 -0.63 9.84 16.64
N ASP A 227 -1.46 10.47 17.46
CA ASP A 227 -1.20 10.71 18.88
C ASP A 227 -1.06 9.38 19.65
N TRP A 228 -1.94 8.42 19.32
CA TRP A 228 -1.89 7.08 19.94
C TRP A 228 -0.58 6.37 19.66
N TYR A 229 -0.13 6.35 18.38
CA TYR A 229 1.14 5.74 17.99
C TYR A 229 2.32 6.44 18.67
N GLY A 230 2.33 7.78 18.69
CA GLY A 230 3.36 8.56 19.38
C GLY A 230 3.51 8.24 20.87
N ALA A 231 2.40 7.86 21.52
CA ALA A 231 2.39 7.50 22.95
C ALA A 231 2.69 6.01 23.21
N ASN A 232 2.56 5.12 22.23
CA ASN A 232 2.54 3.66 22.45
C ASN A 232 3.58 2.88 21.64
N THR A 233 4.39 3.53 20.77
CA THR A 233 5.40 2.85 19.93
C THR A 233 6.76 3.55 20.01
N ASP A 234 7.84 2.77 19.95
CA ASP A 234 9.22 3.26 19.88
C ASP A 234 10.08 2.24 19.10
N PRO A 235 10.68 2.61 17.94
CA PRO A 235 10.49 3.88 17.23
C PRO A 235 9.06 4.01 16.69
N THR A 236 8.56 5.25 16.60
CA THR A 236 7.26 5.55 16.03
C THR A 236 7.38 5.70 14.51
N VAL A 237 6.75 4.80 13.77
CA VAL A 237 6.60 4.92 12.32
C VAL A 237 5.12 4.90 11.97
N LEU A 238 4.63 6.02 11.46
CA LEU A 238 3.25 6.22 11.03
C LEU A 238 3.12 5.80 9.57
N CYS A 239 2.54 4.64 9.30
CA CYS A 239 2.30 4.15 7.94
C CYS A 239 0.83 4.40 7.54
N CYS A 240 0.62 5.44 6.74
CA CYS A 240 -0.67 5.79 6.16
C CYS A 240 -0.91 5.02 4.86
N MET A 241 -2.14 4.57 4.61
CA MET A 241 -2.48 3.88 3.36
C MET A 241 -3.85 4.28 2.80
N PHE A 242 -3.93 4.34 1.47
CA PHE A 242 -5.16 4.42 0.69
C PHE A 242 -4.89 3.99 -0.76
N HIS A 243 -5.92 4.00 -1.63
CA HIS A 243 -5.76 3.62 -3.04
C HIS A 243 -5.83 4.85 -3.96
N ASN A 244 -5.07 4.84 -5.05
CA ASN A 244 -5.13 5.88 -6.08
C ASN A 244 -6.54 6.13 -6.62
N VAL A 245 -7.36 5.09 -6.70
CA VAL A 245 -8.74 5.15 -7.18
C VAL A 245 -9.66 5.99 -6.27
N GLU A 246 -9.23 6.30 -5.06
CA GLU A 246 -9.95 7.17 -4.13
C GLU A 246 -9.72 8.67 -4.41
N LEU A 247 -8.73 8.99 -5.24
CA LEU A 247 -8.36 10.37 -5.59
C LEU A 247 -9.23 10.98 -6.71
N VAL A 248 -10.05 10.15 -7.37
CA VAL A 248 -10.87 10.56 -8.53
C VAL A 248 -12.34 10.15 -8.34
N PRO A 249 -13.29 11.03 -8.64
CA PRO A 249 -14.71 10.77 -8.40
C PRO A 249 -15.21 9.53 -9.13
N GLY A 250 -15.92 8.67 -8.39
CA GLY A 250 -16.58 7.51 -8.92
C GLY A 250 -15.68 6.33 -9.28
N MET A 251 -14.36 6.46 -9.10
CA MET A 251 -13.39 5.39 -9.39
C MET A 251 -13.19 4.44 -8.21
N SER A 252 -13.81 4.72 -7.07
CA SER A 252 -13.87 3.85 -5.90
C SER A 252 -15.27 3.87 -5.26
N PRO A 253 -15.63 2.91 -4.40
CA PRO A 253 -16.88 2.98 -3.66
C PRO A 253 -16.89 4.06 -2.56
N TYR A 254 -15.73 4.65 -2.25
CA TYR A 254 -15.56 5.58 -1.13
C TYR A 254 -15.65 7.04 -1.54
N CYS A 255 -14.98 7.45 -2.59
CA CYS A 255 -15.03 8.80 -3.16
C CYS A 255 -15.89 8.78 -4.42
N ARG A 256 -17.14 9.22 -4.32
CA ARG A 256 -18.15 9.09 -5.38
C ARG A 256 -18.37 10.38 -6.15
N THR A 257 -18.08 11.51 -5.51
CA THR A 257 -18.30 12.86 -6.03
C THR A 257 -17.01 13.67 -5.95
N GLU A 258 -16.93 14.79 -6.67
CA GLU A 258 -15.85 15.77 -6.54
C GLU A 258 -15.70 16.23 -5.08
N GLN A 259 -16.83 16.47 -4.39
CA GLN A 259 -16.81 16.89 -2.99
C GLN A 259 -16.18 15.83 -2.07
N ASP A 260 -16.40 14.52 -2.33
CA ASP A 260 -15.74 13.46 -1.54
C ASP A 260 -14.23 13.49 -1.76
N CYS A 261 -13.78 13.66 -3.01
CA CYS A 261 -12.37 13.74 -3.34
C CYS A 261 -11.72 15.00 -2.75
N ASP A 262 -12.36 16.16 -2.89
CA ASP A 262 -11.88 17.41 -2.31
C ASP A 262 -11.81 17.32 -0.78
N GLY A 263 -12.80 16.67 -0.15
CA GLY A 263 -12.78 16.38 1.28
C GLY A 263 -11.60 15.48 1.67
N MET A 264 -11.28 14.47 0.87
CA MET A 264 -10.12 13.61 1.09
C MET A 264 -8.80 14.39 0.98
N PHE A 265 -8.64 15.21 -0.06
CA PHE A 265 -7.46 16.06 -0.21
C PHE A 265 -7.31 17.05 0.94
N ALA A 266 -8.41 17.64 1.43
CA ALA A 266 -8.38 18.52 2.59
C ALA A 266 -7.92 17.80 3.87
N VAL A 267 -8.35 16.54 4.08
CA VAL A 267 -7.87 15.73 5.22
C VAL A 267 -6.40 15.39 5.07
N ILE A 268 -5.93 15.02 3.86
CA ILE A 268 -4.52 14.76 3.59
C ILE A 268 -3.68 15.99 3.92
N GLU A 269 -4.10 17.18 3.44
CA GLU A 269 -3.40 18.44 3.67
C GLU A 269 -3.32 18.77 5.16
N GLN A 270 -4.43 18.61 5.91
CA GLN A 270 -4.45 18.84 7.36
C GLN A 270 -3.51 17.87 8.10
N VAL A 271 -3.44 16.60 7.68
CA VAL A 271 -2.51 15.62 8.25
C VAL A 271 -1.06 16.03 7.96
N PHE A 272 -0.74 16.46 6.73
CA PHE A 272 0.61 16.89 6.38
C PHE A 272 1.03 18.14 7.16
N ALA A 273 0.15 19.13 7.28
CA ALA A 273 0.41 20.33 8.07
C ALA A 273 0.66 20.00 9.55
N TYR A 274 -0.17 19.14 10.13
CA TYR A 274 0.00 18.71 11.53
C TYR A 274 1.34 17.99 11.75
N LEU A 275 1.70 17.03 10.88
CA LEU A 275 2.95 16.29 10.97
C LEU A 275 4.18 17.19 10.77
N HIS A 276 4.08 18.19 9.89
CA HIS A 276 5.12 19.19 9.67
C HIS A 276 5.34 20.04 10.92
N ASP A 277 4.25 20.52 11.55
CA ASP A 277 4.32 21.31 12.78
C ASP A 277 4.90 20.54 13.97
N GLU A 278 4.65 19.22 14.02
CA GLU A 278 5.22 18.29 15.01
C GLU A 278 6.66 17.84 14.66
N ASN A 279 7.27 18.37 13.59
CA ASN A 279 8.62 18.02 13.13
C ASN A 279 8.80 16.51 12.85
N VAL A 280 7.77 15.84 12.34
CA VAL A 280 7.83 14.44 11.94
C VAL A 280 8.63 14.29 10.65
N ALA A 281 9.54 13.31 10.60
CA ALA A 281 10.34 13.05 9.41
C ALA A 281 9.51 12.33 8.33
N PHE A 282 9.49 12.84 7.10
CA PHE A 282 8.85 12.18 5.96
C PHE A 282 9.83 11.22 5.29
N LYS A 283 9.46 9.94 5.26
CA LYS A 283 10.28 8.85 4.69
C LYS A 283 9.47 8.06 3.65
N THR A 284 10.18 7.46 2.70
CA THR A 284 9.63 6.35 1.91
C THR A 284 9.72 5.05 2.71
N LEU A 285 9.13 3.94 2.21
CA LEU A 285 9.25 2.63 2.87
C LEU A 285 10.73 2.21 2.91
N SER A 286 11.45 2.33 1.79
CA SER A 286 12.86 1.91 1.72
C SER A 286 13.83 2.78 2.53
N GLU A 287 13.39 3.93 3.05
CA GLU A 287 14.15 4.78 3.98
C GLU A 287 13.88 4.46 5.47
N VAL A 288 12.94 3.58 5.78
CA VAL A 288 12.69 3.14 7.15
C VAL A 288 13.81 2.21 7.61
N THR A 289 14.35 2.46 8.82
CA THR A 289 15.33 1.61 9.47
C THR A 289 14.85 1.22 10.86
N LEU A 290 15.39 0.14 11.42
CA LEU A 290 14.99 -0.33 12.75
C LEU A 290 15.62 0.51 13.88
N ASP A 291 16.70 1.23 13.56
CA ASP A 291 17.43 2.05 14.54
C ASP A 291 16.90 3.50 14.65
N GLY A 292 15.79 3.81 13.96
CA GLY A 292 15.09 5.10 14.03
C GLY A 292 15.41 6.05 12.89
#